data_3c237517d9d2fe4e25bc56293cca089a
#
_entry.id   3c237517d9d2fe4e25bc56293cca089a
#
_cell.length_a   1.000
_cell.length_b   1.000
_cell.length_c   1.000
_cell.angle_alpha   90.00
_cell.angle_beta   90.00
_cell.angle_gamma   90.00
#
_symmetry.space_group_name_H-M   'P 1'
#
loop_
_entity.id
_entity.type
_entity.pdbx_description
1 polymer ?
#
loop_
_entity_poly.entity_id
_entity_poly.type
_entity_poly.pdbx_seq_one_letter_code
_entity_poly.pdbx_strand_id
1 'polypeptide(L)'
;MPRCTLRFEKALHRDGAERIAGIDEAGRGPLAGPVVAAAVILPPRFSLPGLTDSKLLSAQVREEFYLELTTDEKIEFGVGIASVDEIDRLNILRASYLAMERAVSSLRAAPGHLLIDGLPVPVFSFPQTAIVRGDMRSLSIAAASVIAKVTRDRMMLSWHEEFPVYQFCDNKGYGTPEHLASLRTHGPCPLHRRSFAPVAQTYFPFA
;
A
#
# COMPACT_ATOMS: atom_id res chain seq x y z
N MET A 1 22.90 -3.79 -5.54
CA MET A 1 21.50 -4.09 -5.24
C MET A 1 20.80 -4.48 -6.52
N PRO A 2 19.91 -5.49 -6.53
CA PRO A 2 19.14 -5.79 -7.72
C PRO A 2 18.32 -4.56 -8.12
N ARG A 3 18.37 -4.22 -9.40
CA ARG A 3 17.59 -3.10 -9.95
C ARG A 3 16.18 -3.58 -10.30
N CYS A 4 15.15 -2.81 -9.94
CA CYS A 4 13.81 -3.00 -10.50
C CYS A 4 13.86 -2.84 -12.01
N THR A 5 13.20 -3.75 -12.72
CA THR A 5 13.16 -3.75 -14.18
C THR A 5 11.79 -4.21 -14.68
N LEU A 6 11.49 -3.96 -15.95
CA LEU A 6 10.28 -4.50 -16.61
C LEU A 6 10.44 -5.97 -17.07
N ARG A 7 11.31 -6.77 -16.47
CA ARG A 7 11.55 -8.13 -16.96
C ARG A 7 10.34 -9.05 -16.88
N PHE A 8 9.55 -8.91 -15.82
CA PHE A 8 8.34 -9.71 -15.60
C PHE A 8 7.23 -9.27 -16.56
N GLU A 9 7.02 -7.98 -16.68
CA GLU A 9 6.06 -7.36 -17.57
C GLU A 9 6.39 -7.74 -19.04
N LYS A 10 7.66 -7.63 -19.43
CA LYS A 10 8.12 -8.01 -20.78
C LYS A 10 8.00 -9.51 -21.06
N ALA A 11 8.19 -10.37 -20.08
CA ALA A 11 7.97 -11.81 -20.23
C ALA A 11 6.49 -12.10 -20.50
N LEU A 12 5.59 -11.56 -19.68
CA LEU A 12 4.16 -11.73 -19.84
C LEU A 12 3.62 -11.13 -21.15
N HIS A 13 4.16 -9.98 -21.60
CA HIS A 13 3.80 -9.42 -22.90
C HIS A 13 4.21 -10.34 -24.07
N ARG A 14 5.37 -11.00 -23.99
CA ARG A 14 5.81 -11.99 -25.02
C ARG A 14 4.90 -13.21 -25.05
N ASP A 15 4.34 -13.58 -23.90
CA ASP A 15 3.37 -14.67 -23.73
C ASP A 15 1.94 -14.24 -24.11
N GLY A 16 1.75 -13.03 -24.65
CA GLY A 16 0.48 -12.53 -25.15
C GLY A 16 -0.40 -11.82 -24.11
N ALA A 17 0.06 -11.62 -22.87
CA ALA A 17 -0.71 -10.87 -21.90
C ALA A 17 -0.65 -9.37 -22.21
N GLU A 18 -1.81 -8.73 -22.20
CA GLU A 18 -1.96 -7.28 -22.34
C GLU A 18 -2.31 -6.67 -20.98
N ARG A 19 -2.03 -5.36 -20.79
CA ARG A 19 -2.42 -4.61 -19.59
C ARG A 19 -2.00 -5.31 -18.27
N ILE A 20 -0.70 -5.39 -18.05
CA ILE A 20 -0.12 -6.03 -16.85
C ILE A 20 -0.08 -5.02 -15.71
N ALA A 21 -0.79 -5.29 -14.63
CA ALA A 21 -0.83 -4.43 -13.44
C ALA A 21 0.07 -4.96 -12.33
N GLY A 22 0.98 -4.13 -11.83
CA GLY A 22 1.71 -4.37 -10.59
C GLY A 22 0.89 -3.91 -9.38
N ILE A 23 0.86 -4.70 -8.31
CA ILE A 23 0.06 -4.45 -7.12
C ILE A 23 0.94 -4.52 -5.87
N ASP A 24 0.77 -3.55 -4.99
CA ASP A 24 1.35 -3.53 -3.64
C ASP A 24 0.43 -2.79 -2.66
N GLU A 25 0.65 -2.98 -1.36
CA GLU A 25 -0.11 -2.32 -0.30
C GLU A 25 0.80 -1.65 0.75
N ALA A 26 0.24 -0.64 1.40
CA ALA A 26 0.83 0.03 2.55
C ALA A 26 -0.12 0.05 3.75
N GLY A 27 0.41 -0.08 4.95
CA GLY A 27 -0.38 0.10 6.16
C GLY A 27 -0.88 -1.18 6.82
N ARG A 28 -0.28 -2.36 6.60
CA ARG A 28 -0.68 -3.59 7.31
C ARG A 28 -0.30 -3.60 8.78
N GLY A 29 0.89 -3.13 9.12
CA GLY A 29 1.44 -3.18 10.49
C GLY A 29 1.03 -2.08 11.48
N PRO A 30 0.63 -0.87 11.06
CA PRO A 30 0.24 0.21 11.96
C PRO A 30 -0.95 -0.14 12.87
N LEU A 31 -1.00 0.50 14.05
CA LEU A 31 -2.10 0.43 15.03
C LEU A 31 -3.28 1.31 14.65
N ALA A 32 -3.05 2.31 13.78
CA ALA A 32 -4.06 3.26 13.34
C ALA A 32 -4.01 3.51 11.84
N GLY A 33 -5.15 3.91 11.29
CA GLY A 33 -5.33 4.25 9.88
C GLY A 33 -5.63 3.03 8.99
N PRO A 34 -5.96 3.28 7.71
CA PRO A 34 -6.40 2.27 6.76
C PRO A 34 -5.24 1.43 6.22
N VAL A 35 -5.59 0.37 5.49
CA VAL A 35 -4.71 -0.21 4.45
C VAL A 35 -5.02 0.45 3.12
N VAL A 36 -3.98 0.84 2.41
CA VAL A 36 -4.07 1.40 1.06
C VAL A 36 -3.31 0.50 0.11
N ALA A 37 -3.93 0.10 -0.98
CA ALA A 37 -3.29 -0.63 -2.07
C ALA A 37 -3.30 0.22 -3.35
N ALA A 38 -2.35 -0.04 -4.23
CA ALA A 38 -2.34 0.53 -5.57
C ALA A 38 -2.15 -0.57 -6.61
N ALA A 39 -2.73 -0.36 -7.80
CA ALA A 39 -2.52 -1.15 -8.99
C ALA A 39 -1.98 -0.23 -10.08
N VAL A 40 -0.86 -0.58 -10.72
CA VAL A 40 -0.18 0.28 -11.68
C VAL A 40 0.14 -0.46 -12.96
N ILE A 41 -0.27 0.09 -14.11
CA ILE A 41 0.08 -0.37 -15.45
C ILE A 41 1.06 0.63 -16.06
N LEU A 42 2.27 0.15 -16.34
CA LEU A 42 3.33 0.95 -16.94
C LEU A 42 3.39 0.73 -18.45
N PRO A 43 3.79 1.75 -19.23
CA PRO A 43 4.01 1.57 -20.66
C PRO A 43 5.20 0.63 -20.94
N PRO A 44 5.24 -0.08 -22.09
CA PRO A 44 6.23 -1.14 -22.37
C PRO A 44 7.71 -0.70 -22.33
N ARG A 45 7.97 0.60 -22.49
CA ARG A 45 9.32 1.19 -22.49
C ARG A 45 9.54 2.15 -21.31
N PHE A 46 8.81 1.95 -20.22
CA PHE A 46 8.96 2.77 -19.03
C PHE A 46 10.35 2.61 -18.40
N SER A 47 10.89 3.71 -17.90
CA SER A 47 12.14 3.74 -17.13
C SER A 47 12.07 4.88 -16.11
N LEU A 48 12.26 4.55 -14.85
CA LEU A 48 12.38 5.51 -13.75
C LEU A 48 13.56 5.08 -12.88
N PRO A 49 14.76 5.62 -13.15
CA PRO A 49 15.98 5.24 -12.44
C PRO A 49 15.89 5.50 -10.95
N GLY A 50 16.19 4.49 -10.14
CA GLY A 50 16.14 4.57 -8.68
C GLY A 50 14.80 4.14 -8.07
N LEU A 51 13.75 3.93 -8.86
CA LEU A 51 12.50 3.39 -8.37
C LEU A 51 12.69 1.98 -7.80
N THR A 52 12.25 1.76 -6.57
CA THR A 52 12.38 0.50 -5.81
C THR A 52 11.39 0.50 -4.65
N ASP A 53 11.44 -0.48 -3.74
CA ASP A 53 10.66 -0.52 -2.50
C ASP A 53 10.58 0.85 -1.83
N SER A 54 9.37 1.33 -1.63
CA SER A 54 9.07 2.65 -1.07
C SER A 54 9.70 2.90 0.31
N LYS A 55 9.98 1.84 1.08
CA LYS A 55 10.60 1.91 2.41
C LYS A 55 12.10 2.21 2.33
N LEU A 56 12.74 1.94 1.19
CA LEU A 56 14.16 2.22 0.95
C LEU A 56 14.41 3.64 0.43
N LEU A 57 13.36 4.34 0.06
CA LEU A 57 13.41 5.72 -0.45
C LEU A 57 13.24 6.73 0.68
N SER A 58 13.93 7.88 0.58
CA SER A 58 13.63 9.02 1.45
C SER A 58 12.21 9.54 1.17
N ALA A 59 11.62 10.25 2.13
CA ALA A 59 10.29 10.83 1.95
C ALA A 59 10.22 11.77 0.74
N GLN A 60 11.27 12.57 0.52
CA GLN A 60 11.38 13.49 -0.61
C GLN A 60 11.40 12.75 -1.95
N VAL A 61 12.27 11.74 -2.12
CA VAL A 61 12.38 10.95 -3.36
C VAL A 61 11.09 10.19 -3.63
N ARG A 62 10.44 9.70 -2.59
CA ARG A 62 9.13 9.03 -2.70
C ARG A 62 8.06 9.95 -3.23
N GLU A 63 8.04 11.20 -2.75
CA GLU A 63 7.10 12.23 -3.21
C GLU A 63 7.38 12.63 -4.68
N GLU A 64 8.65 12.78 -5.06
CA GLU A 64 9.05 13.05 -6.45
C GLU A 64 8.58 11.93 -7.39
N PHE A 65 8.83 10.67 -7.04
CA PHE A 65 8.33 9.53 -7.82
C PHE A 65 6.81 9.43 -7.85
N TYR A 66 6.14 9.72 -6.74
CA TYR A 66 4.68 9.75 -6.70
C TYR A 66 4.13 10.76 -7.71
N LEU A 67 4.67 11.97 -7.75
CA LEU A 67 4.25 13.01 -8.69
C LEU A 67 4.49 12.55 -10.14
N GLU A 68 5.68 12.02 -10.45
CA GLU A 68 5.97 11.52 -11.79
C GLU A 68 5.02 10.39 -12.20
N LEU A 69 4.79 9.42 -11.32
CA LEU A 69 3.91 8.28 -11.59
C LEU A 69 2.43 8.65 -11.73
N THR A 70 1.98 9.73 -11.08
CA THR A 70 0.55 10.11 -11.09
C THR A 70 0.21 11.22 -12.07
N THR A 71 1.22 11.91 -12.64
CA THR A 71 1.02 12.98 -13.63
C THR A 71 1.32 12.55 -15.07
N ASP A 72 2.06 11.46 -15.29
CA ASP A 72 2.27 10.92 -16.64
C ASP A 72 1.00 10.22 -17.16
N GLU A 73 0.36 10.80 -18.17
CA GLU A 73 -0.88 10.28 -18.78
C GLU A 73 -0.73 8.86 -19.39
N LYS A 74 0.51 8.41 -19.63
CA LYS A 74 0.80 7.06 -20.14
C LYS A 74 0.78 6.00 -19.05
N ILE A 75 0.82 6.41 -17.79
CA ILE A 75 0.73 5.53 -16.64
C ILE A 75 -0.72 5.46 -16.21
N GLU A 76 -1.22 4.26 -16.08
CA GLU A 76 -2.54 4.04 -15.51
C GLU A 76 -2.38 3.49 -14.09
N PHE A 77 -3.12 4.06 -13.14
CA PHE A 77 -3.12 3.56 -11.79
C PHE A 77 -4.53 3.61 -11.17
N GLY A 78 -4.75 2.73 -10.22
CA GLY A 78 -5.92 2.72 -9.36
C GLY A 78 -5.49 2.60 -7.90
N VAL A 79 -6.25 3.22 -7.01
CA VAL A 79 -6.02 3.16 -5.56
C VAL A 79 -7.25 2.56 -4.89
N GLY A 80 -7.02 1.65 -3.96
CA GLY A 80 -8.05 1.06 -3.13
C GLY A 80 -7.72 1.18 -1.66
N ILE A 81 -8.74 1.42 -0.85
CA ILE A 81 -8.61 1.67 0.60
C ILE A 81 -9.53 0.72 1.34
N ALA A 82 -9.00 0.06 2.38
CA ALA A 82 -9.79 -0.63 3.39
C ALA A 82 -9.73 0.15 4.71
N SER A 83 -10.90 0.55 5.21
CA SER A 83 -11.04 1.37 6.41
C SER A 83 -10.66 0.61 7.69
N VAL A 84 -10.53 1.34 8.79
CA VAL A 84 -10.28 0.76 10.12
C VAL A 84 -11.39 -0.23 10.51
N ASP A 85 -12.65 0.13 10.29
CA ASP A 85 -13.79 -0.74 10.61
C ASP A 85 -13.79 -2.03 9.76
N GLU A 86 -13.36 -1.93 8.49
CA GLU A 86 -13.21 -3.10 7.62
C GLU A 86 -12.05 -3.99 8.08
N ILE A 87 -10.94 -3.40 8.54
CA ILE A 87 -9.81 -4.15 9.12
C ILE A 87 -10.26 -4.90 10.38
N ASP A 88 -10.98 -4.25 11.27
CA ASP A 88 -11.46 -4.86 12.51
C ASP A 88 -12.48 -5.97 12.26
N ARG A 89 -13.34 -5.82 11.24
CA ARG A 89 -14.34 -6.81 10.86
C ARG A 89 -13.78 -8.01 10.10
N LEU A 90 -12.84 -7.77 9.18
CA LEU A 90 -12.38 -8.77 8.22
C LEU A 90 -11.06 -9.45 8.62
N ASN A 91 -10.29 -8.87 9.51
CA ASN A 91 -8.87 -9.00 9.79
C ASN A 91 -7.99 -8.32 8.72
N ILE A 92 -6.71 -8.11 9.09
CA ILE A 92 -5.77 -7.35 8.25
C ILE A 92 -5.47 -8.01 6.91
N LEU A 93 -5.44 -9.34 6.83
CA LEU A 93 -5.16 -10.05 5.58
C LEU A 93 -6.28 -9.85 4.57
N ARG A 94 -7.54 -10.09 4.98
CA ARG A 94 -8.71 -9.92 4.12
C ARG A 94 -8.96 -8.46 3.76
N ALA A 95 -8.70 -7.53 4.68
CA ALA A 95 -8.77 -6.10 4.41
C ALA A 95 -7.72 -5.66 3.39
N SER A 96 -6.50 -6.23 3.42
CA SER A 96 -5.49 -6.00 2.37
C SER A 96 -5.98 -6.48 1.00
N TYR A 97 -6.59 -7.66 0.94
CA TYR A 97 -7.18 -8.18 -0.31
C TYR A 97 -8.30 -7.27 -0.83
N LEU A 98 -9.18 -6.80 0.05
CA LEU A 98 -10.24 -5.86 -0.31
C LEU A 98 -9.68 -4.53 -0.86
N ALA A 99 -8.62 -4.00 -0.25
CA ALA A 99 -7.93 -2.81 -0.77
C ALA A 99 -7.34 -3.07 -2.16
N MET A 100 -6.71 -4.23 -2.39
CA MET A 100 -6.17 -4.60 -3.70
C MET A 100 -7.29 -4.78 -4.75
N GLU A 101 -8.42 -5.41 -4.41
CA GLU A 101 -9.58 -5.53 -5.31
C GLU A 101 -10.10 -4.15 -5.73
N ARG A 102 -10.23 -3.22 -4.78
CA ARG A 102 -10.64 -1.85 -5.05
C ARG A 102 -9.64 -1.11 -5.94
N ALA A 103 -8.34 -1.30 -5.72
CA ALA A 103 -7.30 -0.72 -6.57
C ALA A 103 -7.40 -1.22 -8.01
N VAL A 104 -7.56 -2.53 -8.22
CA VAL A 104 -7.76 -3.12 -9.57
C VAL A 104 -9.06 -2.64 -10.21
N SER A 105 -10.14 -2.57 -9.43
CA SER A 105 -11.45 -2.10 -9.92
C SER A 105 -11.46 -0.61 -10.28
N SER A 106 -10.51 0.18 -9.78
CA SER A 106 -10.34 1.60 -10.10
C SER A 106 -9.58 1.84 -11.40
N LEU A 107 -9.01 0.80 -12.03
CA LEU A 107 -8.41 0.90 -13.36
C LEU A 107 -9.47 1.15 -14.43
N ARG A 108 -9.11 1.85 -15.51
CA ARG A 108 -10.02 2.20 -16.63
C ARG A 108 -10.63 0.98 -17.32
N ALA A 109 -9.89 -0.12 -17.34
CA ALA A 109 -10.35 -1.41 -17.85
C ALA A 109 -9.64 -2.55 -17.12
N ALA A 110 -10.23 -3.74 -17.15
CA ALA A 110 -9.68 -4.94 -16.51
C ALA A 110 -8.26 -5.24 -17.00
N PRO A 111 -7.31 -5.55 -16.09
CA PRO A 111 -5.98 -6.03 -16.48
C PRO A 111 -6.04 -7.46 -17.02
N GLY A 112 -5.14 -7.80 -17.95
CA GLY A 112 -5.01 -9.17 -18.44
C GLY A 112 -4.17 -10.06 -17.53
N HIS A 113 -3.29 -9.47 -16.71
CA HIS A 113 -2.46 -10.19 -15.74
C HIS A 113 -2.06 -9.30 -14.56
N LEU A 114 -1.96 -9.89 -13.37
CA LEU A 114 -1.54 -9.21 -12.13
C LEU A 114 -0.15 -9.68 -11.71
N LEU A 115 0.74 -8.74 -11.43
CA LEU A 115 2.00 -8.96 -10.72
C LEU A 115 1.79 -8.48 -9.27
N ILE A 116 1.90 -9.38 -8.30
CA ILE A 116 1.55 -9.09 -6.90
C ILE A 116 2.80 -9.16 -6.03
N ASP A 117 3.03 -8.17 -5.17
CA ASP A 117 4.07 -8.31 -4.15
C ASP A 117 3.71 -9.40 -3.15
N GLY A 118 4.68 -10.27 -2.84
CA GLY A 118 4.56 -11.31 -1.83
C GLY A 118 3.87 -12.58 -2.31
N LEU A 119 2.62 -12.82 -1.91
CA LEU A 119 1.89 -14.07 -2.12
C LEU A 119 0.68 -13.88 -3.04
N PRO A 120 0.18 -14.97 -3.69
CA PRO A 120 -1.03 -14.90 -4.47
C PRO A 120 -2.24 -14.43 -3.65
N VAL A 121 -3.12 -13.68 -4.29
CA VAL A 121 -4.35 -13.15 -3.68
C VAL A 121 -5.55 -13.98 -4.14
N PRO A 122 -6.11 -14.85 -3.29
CA PRO A 122 -7.11 -15.85 -3.68
C PRO A 122 -8.43 -15.29 -4.21
N VAL A 123 -8.75 -14.03 -3.89
CA VAL A 123 -10.00 -13.40 -4.32
C VAL A 123 -9.98 -12.95 -5.78
N PHE A 124 -8.80 -12.85 -6.41
CA PHE A 124 -8.70 -12.48 -7.81
C PHE A 124 -9.01 -13.65 -8.74
N SER A 125 -9.91 -13.43 -9.69
CA SER A 125 -10.15 -14.32 -10.82
C SER A 125 -9.20 -14.10 -12.01
N PHE A 126 -8.39 -13.05 -11.95
CA PHE A 126 -7.39 -12.72 -12.97
C PHE A 126 -6.19 -13.66 -12.92
N PRO A 127 -5.56 -13.96 -14.07
CA PRO A 127 -4.23 -14.56 -14.08
C PRO A 127 -3.27 -13.72 -13.25
N GLN A 128 -2.50 -14.35 -12.35
CA GLN A 128 -1.63 -13.63 -11.44
C GLN A 128 -0.28 -14.32 -11.23
N THR A 129 0.77 -13.54 -11.04
CA THR A 129 2.09 -13.99 -10.65
C THR A 129 2.53 -13.25 -9.39
N ALA A 130 2.65 -13.98 -8.29
CA ALA A 130 3.18 -13.44 -7.06
C ALA A 130 4.71 -13.44 -7.08
N ILE A 131 5.30 -12.34 -6.62
CA ILE A 131 6.75 -12.14 -6.64
C ILE A 131 7.18 -11.72 -5.24
N VAL A 132 7.85 -12.61 -4.53
CA VAL A 132 8.43 -12.28 -3.22
C VAL A 132 9.44 -11.13 -3.37
N ARG A 133 9.24 -10.05 -2.61
CA ARG A 133 9.96 -8.77 -2.74
C ARG A 133 9.85 -8.21 -4.17
N GLY A 134 8.66 -8.24 -4.71
CA GLY A 134 8.36 -7.76 -6.06
C GLY A 134 8.64 -6.27 -6.22
N ASP A 135 8.41 -5.50 -5.17
CA ASP A 135 8.73 -4.08 -5.01
C ASP A 135 10.21 -3.72 -5.22
N MET A 136 11.11 -4.69 -5.08
CA MET A 136 12.55 -4.57 -5.39
C MET A 136 12.93 -5.16 -6.74
N ARG A 137 12.00 -5.71 -7.53
CA ARG A 137 12.29 -6.56 -8.71
C ARG A 137 11.49 -6.20 -9.95
N SER A 138 10.24 -5.77 -9.80
CA SER A 138 9.31 -5.36 -10.86
C SER A 138 9.04 -3.86 -10.76
N LEU A 139 9.17 -3.13 -11.86
CA LEU A 139 8.90 -1.69 -11.88
C LEU A 139 7.44 -1.36 -11.63
N SER A 140 6.49 -2.17 -12.11
CA SER A 140 5.07 -1.93 -11.87
C SER A 140 4.68 -2.14 -10.41
N ILE A 141 5.26 -3.15 -9.73
CA ILE A 141 5.05 -3.35 -8.29
C ILE A 141 5.71 -2.23 -7.48
N ALA A 142 6.95 -1.82 -7.83
CA ALA A 142 7.63 -0.71 -7.16
C ALA A 142 6.85 0.61 -7.30
N ALA A 143 6.28 0.87 -8.47
CA ALA A 143 5.40 2.02 -8.69
C ALA A 143 4.14 1.95 -7.80
N ALA A 144 3.52 0.77 -7.70
CA ALA A 144 2.38 0.55 -6.81
C ALA A 144 2.76 0.77 -5.33
N SER A 145 3.93 0.28 -4.89
CA SER A 145 4.47 0.50 -3.56
C SER A 145 4.57 1.99 -3.21
N VAL A 146 5.12 2.80 -4.12
CA VAL A 146 5.24 4.26 -3.93
C VAL A 146 3.86 4.92 -3.86
N ILE A 147 2.96 4.61 -4.80
CA ILE A 147 1.62 5.22 -4.83
C ILE A 147 0.83 4.85 -3.58
N ALA A 148 0.80 3.59 -3.18
CA ALA A 148 0.11 3.15 -1.96
C ALA A 148 0.69 3.84 -0.71
N LYS A 149 2.02 3.89 -0.60
CA LYS A 149 2.71 4.47 0.57
C LYS A 149 2.48 5.97 0.69
N VAL A 150 2.66 6.74 -0.39
CA VAL A 150 2.47 8.20 -0.34
C VAL A 150 1.01 8.55 -0.10
N THR A 151 0.08 7.88 -0.76
CA THR A 151 -1.35 8.10 -0.54
C THR A 151 -1.71 7.89 0.92
N ARG A 152 -1.26 6.78 1.52
CA ARG A 152 -1.51 6.50 2.92
C ARG A 152 -0.86 7.53 3.86
N ASP A 153 0.39 7.89 3.60
CA ASP A 153 1.11 8.84 4.45
C ASP A 153 0.45 10.23 4.44
N ARG A 154 -0.07 10.68 3.29
CA ARG A 154 -0.84 11.92 3.16
C ARG A 154 -2.14 11.87 3.97
N MET A 155 -2.85 10.74 3.97
CA MET A 155 -4.03 10.55 4.83
C MET A 155 -3.67 10.66 6.31
N MET A 156 -2.57 10.04 6.73
CA MET A 156 -2.12 10.11 8.13
C MET A 156 -1.69 11.52 8.53
N LEU A 157 -1.13 12.31 7.60
CA LEU A 157 -0.81 13.72 7.84
C LEU A 157 -2.08 14.56 8.04
N SER A 158 -3.10 14.38 7.20
CA SER A 158 -4.38 15.07 7.36
C SER A 158 -5.04 14.74 8.71
N TRP A 159 -5.05 13.48 9.13
CA TRP A 159 -5.62 13.09 10.43
C TRP A 159 -4.77 13.51 11.63
N HIS A 160 -3.50 13.85 11.45
CA HIS A 160 -2.72 14.45 12.52
C HIS A 160 -3.28 15.81 12.96
N GLU A 161 -3.86 16.58 12.04
CA GLU A 161 -4.50 17.86 12.36
C GLU A 161 -5.70 17.69 13.29
N GLU A 162 -6.47 16.60 13.11
CA GLU A 162 -7.62 16.28 13.95
C GLU A 162 -7.25 15.58 15.28
N PHE A 163 -6.19 14.76 15.24
CA PHE A 163 -5.74 13.96 16.39
C PHE A 163 -4.25 14.18 16.71
N PRO A 164 -3.82 15.41 17.04
CA PRO A 164 -2.39 15.76 17.17
C PRO A 164 -1.67 15.01 18.29
N VAL A 165 -2.39 14.58 19.33
CA VAL A 165 -1.83 13.89 20.50
C VAL A 165 -1.17 12.55 20.15
N TYR A 166 -1.55 11.90 19.02
CA TYR A 166 -0.98 10.62 18.59
C TYR A 166 0.22 10.75 17.66
N GLN A 167 0.58 11.98 17.24
CA GLN A 167 1.74 12.28 16.40
C GLN A 167 1.76 11.48 15.07
N PHE A 168 0.61 11.36 14.42
CA PHE A 168 0.49 10.63 13.14
C PHE A 168 1.34 11.24 12.02
N CYS A 169 1.74 12.50 12.13
CA CYS A 169 2.69 13.13 11.20
C CYS A 169 4.06 12.45 11.19
N ASP A 170 4.49 11.89 12.31
CA ASP A 170 5.79 11.24 12.45
C ASP A 170 5.67 9.73 12.33
N ASN A 171 4.84 9.11 13.14
CA ASN A 171 4.74 7.66 13.25
C ASN A 171 3.84 6.99 12.20
N LYS A 172 3.04 7.76 11.45
CA LYS A 172 2.09 7.23 10.44
C LYS A 172 1.18 6.11 10.96
N GLY A 173 0.89 6.13 12.26
CA GLY A 173 0.08 5.15 12.95
C GLY A 173 0.82 3.90 13.43
N TYR A 174 2.13 3.80 13.22
CA TYR A 174 2.93 2.69 13.77
C TYR A 174 3.07 2.83 15.28
N GLY A 175 3.17 1.69 15.98
CA GLY A 175 3.28 1.61 17.43
C GLY A 175 4.67 1.99 17.96
N THR A 176 5.10 3.23 17.71
CA THR A 176 6.31 3.77 18.32
C THR A 176 6.12 3.94 19.83
N PRO A 177 7.20 4.05 20.63
CA PRO A 177 7.08 4.30 22.08
C PRO A 177 6.20 5.50 22.41
N GLU A 178 6.30 6.59 21.64
CA GLU A 178 5.54 7.83 21.78
C GLU A 178 4.05 7.59 21.48
N HIS A 179 3.74 6.89 20.37
CA HIS A 179 2.36 6.55 20.03
C HIS A 179 1.71 5.63 21.08
N LEU A 180 2.44 4.64 21.58
CA LEU A 180 1.96 3.77 22.65
C LEU A 180 1.78 4.52 23.98
N ALA A 181 2.62 5.50 24.29
CA ALA A 181 2.45 6.37 25.46
C ALA A 181 1.19 7.24 25.32
N SER A 182 0.99 7.85 24.15
CA SER A 182 -0.21 8.64 23.85
C SER A 182 -1.48 7.78 23.95
N LEU A 183 -1.43 6.56 23.42
CA LEU A 183 -2.54 5.61 23.49
C LEU A 183 -2.92 5.26 24.95
N ARG A 184 -1.92 5.08 25.84
CA ARG A 184 -2.16 4.83 27.26
C ARG A 184 -2.76 6.04 27.98
N THR A 185 -2.35 7.25 27.60
CA THR A 185 -2.76 8.49 28.28
C THR A 185 -4.12 8.97 27.81
N HIS A 186 -4.41 8.90 26.52
CA HIS A 186 -5.59 9.50 25.90
C HIS A 186 -6.63 8.47 25.47
N GLY A 187 -6.32 7.16 25.56
CA GLY A 187 -7.15 6.11 24.97
C GLY A 187 -7.07 6.10 23.43
N PRO A 188 -7.81 5.23 22.76
CA PRO A 188 -7.83 5.15 21.29
C PRO A 188 -8.83 6.13 20.69
N CYS A 189 -8.45 6.81 19.60
CA CYS A 189 -9.37 7.55 18.74
C CYS A 189 -10.03 6.63 17.68
N PRO A 190 -11.01 7.11 16.89
CA PRO A 190 -11.70 6.31 15.85
C PRO A 190 -10.80 5.71 14.77
N LEU A 191 -9.57 6.22 14.62
CA LEU A 191 -8.60 5.70 13.66
C LEU A 191 -7.82 4.49 14.16
N HIS A 192 -7.94 4.11 15.43
CA HIS A 192 -7.23 2.97 16.00
C HIS A 192 -7.96 1.65 15.72
N ARG A 193 -7.18 0.65 15.33
CA ARG A 193 -7.66 -0.71 15.00
C ARG A 193 -7.89 -1.49 16.30
N ARG A 194 -9.14 -1.64 16.69
CA ARG A 194 -9.54 -2.29 17.95
C ARG A 194 -9.16 -3.77 18.04
N SER A 195 -9.03 -4.42 16.89
CA SER A 195 -8.59 -5.82 16.80
C SER A 195 -7.09 -6.02 17.01
N PHE A 196 -6.27 -4.94 17.02
CA PHE A 196 -4.82 -5.04 17.20
C PHE A 196 -4.47 -5.03 18.69
N ALA A 197 -3.63 -5.98 19.12
CA ALA A 197 -3.36 -6.26 20.54
C ALA A 197 -3.05 -5.02 21.41
N PRO A 198 -2.16 -4.08 21.03
CA PRO A 198 -1.90 -2.89 21.85
C PRO A 198 -3.12 -2.00 22.04
N VAL A 199 -4.01 -1.91 21.03
CA VAL A 199 -5.26 -1.12 21.12
C VAL A 199 -6.32 -1.89 21.90
N ALA A 200 -6.49 -3.18 21.63
CA ALA A 200 -7.43 -4.03 22.37
C ALA A 200 -7.18 -4.02 23.87
N GLN A 201 -5.93 -4.00 24.31
CA GLN A 201 -5.53 -3.95 25.71
C GLN A 201 -5.95 -2.66 26.45
N THR A 202 -6.18 -1.55 25.73
CA THR A 202 -6.68 -0.32 26.35
C THR A 202 -8.16 -0.40 26.72
N TYR A 203 -8.93 -1.27 26.07
CA TYR A 203 -10.35 -1.50 26.43
C TYR A 203 -10.52 -2.52 27.56
N PHE A 204 -9.54 -3.40 27.75
CA PHE A 204 -9.53 -4.42 28.79
C PHE A 204 -8.21 -4.32 29.56
N PRO A 205 -8.01 -3.26 30.38
CA PRO A 205 -6.84 -3.21 31.23
C PRO A 205 -6.93 -4.44 32.19
N PHE A 206 -5.92 -5.28 32.12
CA PHE A 206 -5.86 -6.46 32.98
C PHE A 206 -6.04 -6.04 34.43
N ALA A 207 -6.99 -6.71 35.10
CA ALA A 207 -7.17 -6.61 36.53
C ALA A 207 -5.95 -7.21 37.24
#